data_4c3dd291ed570588cd4defa41edd866f
#
_entry.id   4c3dd291ed570588cd4defa41edd866f
#
_cell.length_a   1.000
_cell.length_b   1.000
_cell.length_c   1.000
_cell.angle_alpha   90.00
_cell.angle_beta   90.00
_cell.angle_gamma   90.00
#
_symmetry.space_group_name_H-M   'P 1'
#
loop_
_entity.id
_entity.type
_entity.pdbx_description
1 polymer ?
#
loop_
_entity_poly.entity_id
_entity_poly.type
_entity_poly.pdbx_seq_one_letter_code
_entity_poly.pdbx_strand_id
1 'polypeptide(L)'
;MTYVEMKAQTRFSDFGKDGFMHFSRCQMYFEKARFLIAKEAGLSRILKQSYPQKAVQFVIIKADVRYPEQVPVSYDRDGEEKLVVRSTLIPPFVSKLAFVQELADSSTGQVLIHADIDVALLLEGEGLVSSMNEACRRCLQDYYDAVEASAARRVLS
;
A
#
# COMPACT_ATOMS: atom_id res chain seq x y z
N MET A 1 -3.98 -13.12 9.67
CA MET A 1 -3.03 -12.39 8.82
C MET A 1 -2.79 -11.01 9.42
N THR A 2 -1.55 -10.64 9.62
CA THR A 2 -1.20 -9.35 10.23
C THR A 2 -1.12 -8.27 9.16
N TYR A 3 -1.60 -7.10 9.46
CA TYR A 3 -1.57 -5.96 8.54
C TYR A 3 -1.06 -4.71 9.24
N VAL A 4 -0.57 -3.76 8.44
CA VAL A 4 -0.31 -2.40 8.86
C VAL A 4 -1.48 -1.52 8.44
N GLU A 5 -1.75 -0.47 9.18
CA GLU A 5 -2.93 0.35 8.99
C GLU A 5 -2.54 1.81 8.78
N MET A 6 -3.18 2.45 7.81
CA MET A 6 -3.05 3.88 7.55
C MET A 6 -4.43 4.50 7.55
N LYS A 7 -4.57 5.63 8.24
CA LYS A 7 -5.82 6.41 8.18
C LYS A 7 -5.96 7.05 6.80
N ALA A 8 -7.14 6.91 6.19
CA ALA A 8 -7.47 7.56 4.94
C ALA A 8 -8.18 8.88 5.24
N GLN A 9 -7.47 9.99 5.05
CA GLN A 9 -8.05 11.33 5.20
C GLN A 9 -8.79 11.71 3.92
N THR A 10 -10.10 11.55 3.95
CA THR A 10 -10.94 11.87 2.79
C THR A 10 -11.13 13.37 2.63
N ARG A 11 -11.39 13.78 1.40
CA ARG A 11 -11.77 15.13 1.03
C ARG A 11 -13.09 15.07 0.27
N PHE A 12 -13.89 16.11 0.36
CA PHE A 12 -15.14 16.20 -0.39
C PHE A 12 -14.92 15.97 -1.90
N SER A 13 -13.81 16.46 -2.44
CA SER A 13 -13.45 16.27 -3.85
C SER A 13 -13.14 14.83 -4.25
N ASP A 14 -12.97 13.92 -3.28
CA ASP A 14 -12.78 12.49 -3.56
C ASP A 14 -14.08 11.81 -4.00
N PHE A 15 -15.22 12.47 -3.81
CA PHE A 15 -16.54 11.94 -4.10
C PHE A 15 -17.14 12.60 -5.32
N GLY A 16 -17.85 11.80 -6.14
CA GLY A 16 -18.51 12.28 -7.32
C GLY A 16 -19.86 12.92 -7.05
N LYS A 17 -20.48 13.43 -8.12
CA LYS A 17 -21.83 14.00 -8.06
C LYS A 17 -22.89 12.98 -7.65
N ASP A 18 -22.60 11.70 -7.84
CA ASP A 18 -23.43 10.57 -7.42
C ASP A 18 -23.36 10.29 -5.92
N GLY A 19 -22.48 10.98 -5.19
CA GLY A 19 -22.30 10.80 -3.75
C GLY A 19 -21.38 9.65 -3.34
N PHE A 20 -20.62 9.07 -4.29
CA PHE A 20 -19.70 7.97 -4.02
C PHE A 20 -18.25 8.35 -4.36
N MET A 21 -17.31 7.71 -3.66
CA MET A 21 -15.88 7.93 -3.90
C MET A 21 -15.51 7.51 -5.33
N HIS A 22 -14.73 8.35 -6.01
CA HIS A 22 -14.15 8.00 -7.29
C HIS A 22 -13.14 6.85 -7.13
N PHE A 23 -13.19 5.92 -8.05
CA PHE A 23 -12.27 4.80 -8.14
C PHE A 23 -10.79 5.21 -8.06
N SER A 24 -10.41 6.24 -8.83
CA SER A 24 -9.03 6.74 -8.87
C SER A 24 -8.55 7.25 -7.51
N ARG A 25 -9.44 7.77 -6.68
CA ARG A 25 -9.07 8.27 -5.35
C ARG A 25 -8.72 7.15 -4.39
N CYS A 26 -9.43 6.03 -4.48
CA CYS A 26 -9.08 4.84 -3.69
C CYS A 26 -7.67 4.34 -4.04
N GLN A 27 -7.32 4.30 -5.30
CA GLN A 27 -5.99 3.89 -5.74
C GLN A 27 -4.89 4.79 -5.18
N MET A 28 -5.15 6.09 -5.03
CA MET A 28 -4.20 7.01 -4.40
C MET A 28 -3.93 6.68 -2.94
N TYR A 29 -4.96 6.30 -2.18
CA TYR A 29 -4.77 5.86 -0.79
C TYR A 29 -3.94 4.58 -0.71
N PHE A 30 -4.20 3.63 -1.59
CA PHE A 30 -3.42 2.38 -1.65
C PHE A 30 -1.97 2.65 -2.02
N GLU A 31 -1.71 3.51 -3.00
CA GLU A 31 -0.35 3.90 -3.38
C GLU A 31 0.39 4.55 -2.22
N LYS A 32 -0.25 5.49 -1.53
CA LYS A 32 0.34 6.14 -0.36
C LYS A 32 0.75 5.15 0.72
N ALA A 33 -0.11 4.17 1.01
CA ALA A 33 0.20 3.12 1.98
C ALA A 33 1.42 2.29 1.55
N ARG A 34 1.51 1.93 0.25
CA ARG A 34 2.67 1.19 -0.26
C ARG A 34 3.97 1.98 -0.11
N PHE A 35 3.95 3.28 -0.41
CA PHE A 35 5.13 4.13 -0.23
C PHE A 35 5.55 4.25 1.23
N LEU A 36 4.59 4.37 2.14
CA LEU A 36 4.88 4.43 3.57
C LEU A 36 5.49 3.12 4.08
N ILE A 37 5.01 1.98 3.60
CA ILE A 37 5.58 0.67 3.92
C ILE A 37 7.01 0.57 3.41
N ALA A 38 7.27 0.95 2.16
CA ALA A 38 8.61 0.92 1.58
C ALA A 38 9.58 1.81 2.37
N LYS A 39 9.13 2.99 2.78
CA LYS A 39 9.91 3.92 3.60
C LYS A 39 10.20 3.32 4.98
N GLU A 40 9.20 2.81 5.64
CA GLU A 40 9.32 2.25 6.99
C GLU A 40 10.20 0.99 7.00
N ALA A 41 10.12 0.17 5.95
CA ALA A 41 10.98 -0.99 5.79
C ALA A 41 12.45 -0.63 5.48
N GLY A 42 12.72 0.62 5.11
CA GLY A 42 14.05 1.06 4.70
C GLY A 42 14.39 0.74 3.26
N LEU A 43 13.44 0.28 2.46
CA LEU A 43 13.66 -0.11 1.08
C LEU A 43 14.13 1.06 0.21
N SER A 44 13.53 2.23 0.38
CA SER A 44 13.91 3.42 -0.40
C SER A 44 15.37 3.81 -0.19
N ARG A 45 15.86 3.72 1.05
CA ARG A 45 17.26 3.98 1.39
C ARG A 45 18.19 2.95 0.75
N ILE A 46 17.83 1.67 0.83
CA ILE A 46 18.62 0.57 0.27
C ILE A 46 18.69 0.67 -1.25
N LEU A 47 17.59 1.04 -1.91
CA LEU A 47 17.58 1.25 -3.36
C LEU A 47 18.50 2.41 -3.78
N LYS A 48 18.54 3.49 -3.03
CA LYS A 48 19.50 4.59 -3.29
C LYS A 48 20.96 4.15 -3.14
N GLN A 49 21.25 3.29 -2.17
CA GLN A 49 22.59 2.73 -1.97
C GLN A 49 22.96 1.74 -3.06
N SER A 50 22.00 0.92 -3.51
CA SER A 50 22.22 -0.11 -4.53
C SER A 50 22.34 0.48 -5.94
N TYR A 51 21.64 1.57 -6.21
CA TYR A 51 21.55 2.22 -7.53
C TYR A 51 21.75 3.74 -7.39
N PRO A 52 22.96 4.19 -7.01
CA PRO A 52 23.18 5.58 -6.59
C PRO A 52 23.00 6.62 -7.70
N GLN A 53 23.11 6.22 -8.97
CA GLN A 53 23.04 7.14 -10.11
C GLN A 53 21.84 6.86 -11.03
N LYS A 54 20.91 5.99 -10.58
CA LYS A 54 19.76 5.62 -11.40
C LYS A 54 18.48 5.86 -10.63
N ALA A 55 17.45 6.34 -11.33
CA ALA A 55 16.12 6.43 -10.77
C ALA A 55 15.49 5.03 -10.70
N VAL A 56 14.88 4.72 -9.57
CA VAL A 56 14.11 3.50 -9.37
C VAL A 56 12.66 3.88 -9.15
N GLN A 57 11.77 3.29 -9.96
CA GLN A 57 10.34 3.51 -9.85
C GLN A 57 9.64 2.23 -9.44
N PHE A 58 8.56 2.38 -8.68
CA PHE A 58 7.65 1.29 -8.36
C PHE A 58 6.54 1.30 -9.40
N VAL A 59 6.40 0.22 -10.15
CA VAL A 59 5.36 0.10 -11.18
C VAL A 59 4.43 -1.06 -10.88
N ILE A 60 3.13 -0.82 -11.01
CA ILE A 60 2.14 -1.87 -10.85
C ILE A 60 2.19 -2.76 -12.09
N ILE A 61 2.45 -4.05 -11.89
CA ILE A 61 2.47 -5.06 -12.95
C ILE A 61 1.22 -5.94 -12.95
N LYS A 62 0.48 -5.96 -11.85
CA LYS A 62 -0.78 -6.67 -11.72
C LYS A 62 -1.63 -6.00 -10.66
N ALA A 63 -2.92 -5.81 -10.95
CA ALA A 63 -3.88 -5.32 -9.99
C ALA A 63 -5.22 -6.05 -10.18
N ASP A 64 -5.69 -6.69 -9.13
CA ASP A 64 -7.04 -7.27 -9.06
C ASP A 64 -7.79 -6.52 -7.96
N VAL A 65 -8.75 -5.69 -8.36
CA VAL A 65 -9.47 -4.81 -7.43
C VAL A 65 -10.95 -5.18 -7.42
N ARG A 66 -11.49 -5.39 -6.23
CA ARG A 66 -12.88 -5.77 -6.01
C ARG A 66 -13.57 -4.72 -5.17
N TYR A 67 -14.78 -4.38 -5.56
CA TYR A 67 -15.61 -3.37 -4.92
C TYR A 67 -16.88 -4.03 -4.36
N PRO A 68 -16.79 -4.75 -3.20
CA PRO A 68 -17.99 -5.33 -2.60
C PRO A 68 -19.00 -4.27 -2.20
N GLU A 69 -18.54 -3.06 -1.87
CA GLU A 69 -19.36 -1.93 -1.50
C GLU A 69 -18.87 -0.65 -2.16
N GLN A 70 -19.79 0.28 -2.40
CA GLN A 70 -19.42 1.65 -2.78
C GLN A 70 -19.13 2.47 -1.52
N VAL A 71 -18.24 3.46 -1.64
CA VAL A 71 -17.86 4.32 -0.52
C VAL A 71 -18.66 5.61 -0.60
N PRO A 72 -19.73 5.77 0.21
CA PRO A 72 -20.57 6.94 0.15
C PRO A 72 -19.91 8.17 0.79
N VAL A 73 -20.35 9.36 0.36
CA VAL A 73 -19.85 10.65 0.85
C VAL A 73 -20.05 10.83 2.37
N SER A 74 -20.91 10.05 2.98
CA SER A 74 -21.10 10.07 4.44
C SER A 74 -19.84 9.72 5.23
N TYR A 75 -18.84 9.10 4.59
CA TYR A 75 -17.53 8.89 5.19
C TYR A 75 -16.68 10.17 5.26
N ASP A 76 -17.03 11.20 4.50
CA ASP A 76 -16.38 12.51 4.56
C ASP A 76 -17.13 13.41 5.55
N ARG A 77 -16.98 13.13 6.83
CA ARG A 77 -17.56 13.94 7.90
C ARG A 77 -16.46 14.67 8.67
N ASP A 78 -16.77 15.90 9.03
CA ASP A 78 -15.85 16.77 9.77
C ASP A 78 -15.32 16.08 11.04
N GLY A 79 -13.99 15.87 11.06
CA GLY A 79 -13.27 15.38 12.22
C GLY A 79 -13.37 13.88 12.49
N GLU A 80 -14.09 13.10 11.69
CA GLU A 80 -14.20 11.65 11.86
C GLU A 80 -13.45 10.90 10.76
N GLU A 81 -12.30 10.34 11.12
CA GLU A 81 -11.52 9.47 10.23
C GLU A 81 -12.09 8.04 10.31
N LYS A 82 -13.10 7.76 9.49
CA LYS A 82 -13.80 6.46 9.49
C LYS A 82 -13.21 5.43 8.56
N LEU A 83 -12.35 5.83 7.64
CA LEU A 83 -11.75 4.94 6.65
C LEU A 83 -10.30 4.68 6.99
N VAL A 84 -9.92 3.42 6.88
CA VAL A 84 -8.53 2.97 7.04
C VAL A 84 -8.12 2.13 5.86
N VAL A 85 -6.85 2.25 5.46
CA VAL A 85 -6.21 1.34 4.52
C VAL A 85 -5.45 0.31 5.34
N ARG A 86 -5.78 -0.95 5.16
CA ARG A 86 -5.06 -2.08 5.71
C ARG A 86 -4.21 -2.70 4.63
N SER A 87 -2.93 -2.89 4.91
CA SER A 87 -1.99 -3.42 3.92
C SER A 87 -1.19 -4.56 4.50
N THR A 88 -1.06 -5.63 3.74
CA THR A 88 -0.24 -6.78 4.06
C THR A 88 0.74 -6.99 2.93
N LEU A 89 2.01 -7.08 3.28
CA LEU A 89 3.08 -7.41 2.34
C LEU A 89 3.23 -8.93 2.34
N ILE A 90 3.25 -9.55 1.16
CA ILE A 90 3.20 -11.00 1.00
C ILE A 90 4.55 -11.52 0.51
N PRO A 91 5.28 -12.36 1.30
CA PRO A 91 6.49 -13.00 0.80
C PRO A 91 6.17 -14.08 -0.25
N PRO A 92 7.15 -14.54 -1.05
CA PRO A 92 8.55 -14.14 -1.04
C PRO A 92 8.83 -12.85 -1.81
N PHE A 93 9.94 -12.17 -1.47
CA PHE A 93 10.36 -10.91 -2.09
C PHE A 93 11.50 -11.17 -3.06
N VAL A 94 11.21 -11.72 -4.22
CA VAL A 94 12.23 -12.08 -5.22
C VAL A 94 12.21 -11.10 -6.39
N SER A 95 11.15 -11.07 -7.17
CA SER A 95 11.03 -10.24 -8.36
C SER A 95 10.00 -9.12 -8.22
N LYS A 96 9.20 -9.17 -7.17
CA LYS A 96 8.08 -8.24 -6.97
C LYS A 96 7.76 -8.06 -5.49
N LEU A 97 7.02 -6.99 -5.21
CA LEU A 97 6.37 -6.79 -3.92
C LEU A 97 4.88 -7.05 -4.12
N ALA A 98 4.38 -8.09 -3.50
CA ALA A 98 2.96 -8.41 -3.52
C ALA A 98 2.28 -7.80 -2.29
N PHE A 99 1.19 -7.08 -2.52
CA PHE A 99 0.39 -6.45 -1.47
C PHE A 99 -1.04 -6.95 -1.52
N VAL A 100 -1.61 -7.19 -0.36
CA VAL A 100 -3.06 -7.26 -0.19
C VAL A 100 -3.46 -5.99 0.55
N GLN A 101 -4.35 -5.22 -0.06
CA GLN A 101 -4.79 -3.94 0.51
C GLN A 101 -6.31 -3.88 0.57
N GLU A 102 -6.81 -3.28 1.63
CA GLU A 102 -8.24 -3.10 1.85
C GLU A 102 -8.52 -1.68 2.31
N LEU A 103 -9.59 -1.09 1.77
CA LEU A 103 -10.20 0.10 2.35
C LEU A 103 -11.37 -0.37 3.21
N ALA A 104 -11.35 -0.05 4.49
CA ALA A 104 -12.31 -0.56 5.46
C ALA A 104 -12.87 0.54 6.36
N ASP A 105 -14.06 0.31 6.88
CA ASP A 105 -14.64 1.10 7.94
C ASP A 105 -13.92 0.80 9.25
N SER A 106 -13.34 1.82 9.87
CA SER A 106 -12.53 1.65 11.08
C SER A 106 -13.35 1.23 12.30
N SER A 107 -14.65 1.56 12.34
CA SER A 107 -15.51 1.25 13.46
C SER A 107 -16.13 -0.14 13.38
N THR A 108 -16.49 -0.58 12.18
CA THR A 108 -17.17 -1.88 11.96
C THR A 108 -16.24 -2.98 11.45
N GLY A 109 -15.09 -2.59 10.87
CA GLY A 109 -14.19 -3.52 10.18
C GLY A 109 -14.69 -3.96 8.80
N GLN A 110 -15.82 -3.42 8.33
CA GLN A 110 -16.35 -3.77 7.02
C GLN A 110 -15.40 -3.39 5.91
N VAL A 111 -15.08 -4.34 5.05
CA VAL A 111 -14.25 -4.11 3.86
C VAL A 111 -15.11 -3.54 2.75
N LEU A 112 -14.75 -2.35 2.27
CA LEU A 112 -15.44 -1.65 1.19
C LEU A 112 -14.77 -1.93 -0.15
N ILE A 113 -13.45 -1.98 -0.18
CA ILE A 113 -12.66 -2.26 -1.37
C ILE A 113 -11.52 -3.21 -0.99
N HIS A 114 -11.28 -4.21 -1.81
CA HIS A 114 -10.19 -5.17 -1.67
C HIS A 114 -9.31 -5.15 -2.92
N ALA A 115 -8.00 -5.17 -2.76
CA ALA A 115 -7.06 -5.17 -3.87
C ALA A 115 -5.89 -6.12 -3.62
N ASP A 116 -5.58 -6.93 -4.63
CA ASP A 116 -4.34 -7.68 -4.73
C ASP A 116 -3.46 -6.98 -5.77
N ILE A 117 -2.32 -6.46 -5.34
CA ILE A 117 -1.47 -5.61 -6.17
C ILE A 117 -0.04 -6.12 -6.15
N ASP A 118 0.50 -6.38 -7.33
CA ASP A 118 1.91 -6.70 -7.52
C ASP A 118 2.65 -5.49 -8.08
N VAL A 119 3.74 -5.14 -7.44
CA VAL A 119 4.58 -4.01 -7.79
C VAL A 119 5.98 -4.52 -8.14
N ALA A 120 6.52 -4.08 -9.26
CA ALA A 120 7.90 -4.35 -9.65
C ALA A 120 8.74 -3.08 -9.55
N LEU A 121 10.05 -3.25 -9.52
CA LEU A 121 11.02 -2.16 -9.58
C LEU A 121 11.42 -1.93 -11.04
N LEU A 122 11.29 -0.70 -11.50
CA LEU A 122 11.75 -0.26 -12.81
C LEU A 122 13.01 0.57 -12.63
N LEU A 123 14.11 0.10 -13.20
CA LEU A 123 15.39 0.77 -13.12
C LEU A 123 15.63 1.56 -14.38
N GLU A 124 15.92 2.86 -14.25
CA GLU A 124 16.17 3.76 -15.36
C GLU A 124 17.25 3.21 -16.31
N GLY A 125 16.91 3.11 -17.59
CA GLY A 125 17.81 2.63 -18.65
C GLY A 125 17.97 1.11 -18.73
N GLU A 126 17.46 0.35 -17.76
CA GLU A 126 17.63 -1.11 -17.72
C GLU A 126 16.30 -1.88 -17.77
N GLY A 127 15.18 -1.24 -17.46
CA GLY A 127 13.86 -1.88 -17.44
C GLY A 127 13.51 -2.49 -16.08
N LEU A 128 12.63 -3.49 -16.11
CA LEU A 128 12.18 -4.14 -14.88
C LEU A 128 13.31 -4.97 -14.25
N VAL A 129 13.45 -4.84 -12.95
CA VAL A 129 14.38 -5.64 -12.16
C VAL A 129 13.81 -7.06 -12.03
N SER A 130 14.52 -8.04 -12.61
CA SER A 130 14.09 -9.44 -12.63
C SER A 130 14.25 -10.14 -11.27
N SER A 131 15.22 -9.66 -10.47
CA SER A 131 15.45 -10.18 -9.12
C SER A 131 16.02 -9.07 -8.25
N MET A 132 15.37 -8.81 -7.13
CA MET A 132 15.86 -7.84 -6.15
C MET A 132 17.14 -8.38 -5.52
N ASN A 133 18.08 -7.48 -5.23
CA ASN A 133 19.33 -7.87 -4.58
C ASN A 133 19.05 -8.32 -3.14
N GLU A 134 20.06 -8.96 -2.53
CA GLU A 134 19.92 -9.53 -1.19
C GLU A 134 19.58 -8.48 -0.14
N ALA A 135 20.17 -7.28 -0.23
CA ALA A 135 19.90 -6.21 0.72
C ALA A 135 18.43 -5.77 0.70
N CYS A 136 17.84 -5.65 -0.50
CA CYS A 136 16.41 -5.33 -0.65
C CYS A 136 15.53 -6.46 -0.10
N ARG A 137 15.83 -7.69 -0.44
CA ARG A 137 15.07 -8.85 0.04
C ARG A 137 15.13 -8.98 1.55
N ARG A 138 16.31 -8.75 2.14
CA ARG A 138 16.50 -8.82 3.58
C ARG A 138 15.72 -7.74 4.32
N CYS A 139 15.76 -6.50 3.87
CA CYS A 139 15.01 -5.43 4.54
C CYS A 139 13.51 -5.66 4.51
N LEU A 140 12.98 -6.19 3.40
CA LEU A 140 11.56 -6.52 3.27
C LEU A 140 11.18 -7.71 4.17
N GLN A 141 12.02 -8.73 4.21
CA GLN A 141 11.78 -9.89 5.07
C GLN A 141 11.84 -9.52 6.55
N ASP A 142 12.81 -8.70 6.94
CA ASP A 142 12.95 -8.24 8.34
C ASP A 142 11.73 -7.41 8.75
N TYR A 143 11.24 -6.54 7.85
CA TYR A 143 10.02 -5.77 8.09
C TYR A 143 8.80 -6.68 8.24
N TYR A 144 8.64 -7.63 7.33
CA TYR A 144 7.55 -8.60 7.38
C TYR A 144 7.58 -9.39 8.70
N ASP A 145 8.73 -9.89 9.08
CA ASP A 145 8.89 -10.66 10.31
C ASP A 145 8.59 -9.81 11.55
N ALA A 146 9.00 -8.54 11.57
CA ALA A 146 8.73 -7.62 12.66
C ALA A 146 7.22 -7.32 12.79
N VAL A 147 6.52 -7.15 11.67
CA VAL A 147 5.07 -6.95 11.65
C VAL A 147 4.35 -8.19 12.16
N GLU A 148 4.73 -9.39 11.69
CA GLU A 148 4.12 -10.65 12.12
C GLU A 148 4.37 -10.95 13.61
N ALA A 149 5.52 -10.54 14.14
CA ALA A 149 5.84 -10.72 15.56
C ALA A 149 5.15 -9.70 16.47
N SER A 150 4.60 -8.62 15.91
CA SER A 150 3.92 -7.58 16.68
C SER A 150 2.54 -8.05 17.09
N ALA A 151 2.25 -8.05 18.40
CA ALA A 151 0.91 -8.33 18.92
C ALA A 151 -0.02 -7.12 18.79
N ALA A 152 0.53 -5.92 18.60
CA ALA A 152 -0.22 -4.68 18.46
C ALA A 152 -0.37 -4.29 16.99
N ARG A 153 -1.49 -3.64 16.68
CA ARG A 153 -1.73 -3.08 15.36
C ARG A 153 -0.66 -2.02 15.05
N ARG A 154 0.01 -2.16 13.91
CA ARG A 154 1.01 -1.20 13.48
C ARG A 154 0.35 -0.13 12.60
N VAL A 155 0.54 1.13 12.98
CA VAL A 155 -0.04 2.28 12.30
C VAL A 155 1.06 2.99 11.51
N LEU A 156 0.82 3.20 10.23
CA LEU A 156 1.71 3.97 9.35
C LEU A 156 1.46 5.47 9.54
N SER A 157 2.52 6.22 9.55
CA SER A 157 2.46 7.70 9.70
C SER A 157 3.14 8.43 8.55
#